data_854bb7357c06bf4c7174cfa93c1ae058
#
_entry.id   854bb7357c06bf4c7174cfa93c1ae058
#
_cell.length_a   1.000
_cell.length_b   1.000
_cell.length_c   1.000
_cell.angle_alpha   90.00
_cell.angle_beta   90.00
_cell.angle_gamma   90.00
#
_symmetry.space_group_name_H-M   'P 1'
#
loop_
_entity.id
_entity.type
_entity.pdbx_description
1 polymer ?
#
loop_
_entity_poly.entity_id
_entity_poly.type
_entity_poly.pdbx_seq_one_letter_code
_entity_poly.pdbx_strand_id
1 'polypeptide(L)'
;MLYFVPAWYKENSWIENEQQWYMRRMKSEFDETIKQITLFHRNVDAKYRIVLLGYSPNFRHFSHRQGMYRSPYWSCFDAIAQIKRTKMAVLSYHDIKWPEGVEFVYSPFSIVALYNGQKYAQVEFGEDGNPIIIDMYEEGQICRRNYYDDRGFVSSTIIYENGQMKYQDYLMENTIWKLRVNASDGSVMVNPSYPMYDTKTGEKQFCKLSYDSLDEVIQEVLSDFVNETGVKDTFFVAVHSLHMKVLGDVIRERKVVYTFFEERYDYSKIHSIKGYLKSSEYIIT
;
A
#
# COMPACT_ATOMS: atom_id res chain seq x y z
N MET A 1 2.40 -22.70 -6.51
CA MET A 1 3.08 -21.44 -6.18
C MET A 1 2.83 -21.11 -4.72
N LEU A 2 3.71 -20.31 -4.06
CA LEU A 2 3.53 -19.84 -2.69
C LEU A 2 3.21 -18.35 -2.73
N TYR A 3 2.21 -17.92 -1.96
CA TYR A 3 1.82 -16.52 -1.82
C TYR A 3 2.02 -16.09 -0.38
N PHE A 4 2.80 -15.05 -0.15
CA PHE A 4 3.03 -14.47 1.16
C PHE A 4 2.20 -13.21 1.30
N VAL A 5 1.31 -13.19 2.29
CA VAL A 5 0.44 -12.05 2.62
C VAL A 5 0.91 -11.43 3.92
N PRO A 6 1.86 -10.47 3.86
CA PRO A 6 2.41 -9.83 5.04
C PRO A 6 1.45 -8.80 5.64
N ALA A 7 1.61 -8.52 6.93
CA ALA A 7 0.86 -7.49 7.64
C ALA A 7 1.74 -6.26 7.94
N TRP A 8 2.25 -5.62 6.90
CA TRP A 8 3.13 -4.45 7.00
C TRP A 8 2.33 -3.15 6.97
N TYR A 9 1.34 -3.03 7.86
CA TYR A 9 0.42 -1.91 7.89
C TYR A 9 0.67 -1.01 9.10
N LYS A 10 0.28 0.25 8.96
CA LYS A 10 0.02 1.13 10.07
C LYS A 10 -1.21 0.61 10.81
N GLU A 11 -1.20 0.71 12.13
CA GLU A 11 -2.29 0.19 12.97
C GLU A 11 -3.67 0.63 12.47
N ASN A 12 -4.58 -0.34 12.32
CA ASN A 12 -5.96 -0.16 11.85
C ASN A 12 -6.15 0.57 10.51
N SER A 13 -5.16 0.56 9.63
CA SER A 13 -5.28 1.18 8.31
C SER A 13 -4.63 0.34 7.22
N TRP A 14 -5.11 0.49 5.97
CA TRP A 14 -4.51 -0.12 4.78
C TRP A 14 -3.34 0.69 4.22
N ILE A 15 -2.68 1.46 5.04
CA ILE A 15 -1.53 2.28 4.67
C ILE A 15 -0.28 1.63 5.28
N GLU A 16 0.81 1.56 4.50
CA GLU A 16 2.09 1.09 4.99
C GLU A 16 2.55 1.92 6.20
N ASN A 17 3.31 1.30 7.07
CA ASN A 17 3.88 1.98 8.21
C ASN A 17 5.09 2.80 7.76
N GLU A 18 4.88 4.05 7.37
CA GLU A 18 5.89 4.97 6.89
C GLU A 18 7.11 5.08 7.83
N GLN A 19 6.89 5.02 9.14
CA GLN A 19 7.98 5.11 10.10
C GLN A 19 8.94 3.92 10.03
N GLN A 20 8.46 2.73 9.71
CA GLN A 20 9.32 1.57 9.51
C GLN A 20 10.14 1.68 8.23
N TRP A 21 9.63 2.36 7.24
CA TRP A 21 10.28 2.54 5.94
C TRP A 21 11.33 3.63 5.96
N TYR A 22 11.05 4.68 6.67
CA TYR A 22 11.73 5.96 6.62
C TYR A 22 12.81 6.11 7.69
N MET A 23 12.53 5.70 8.92
CA MET A 23 13.39 5.99 10.09
C MET A 23 14.33 4.84 10.47
N ARG A 24 14.13 3.64 9.96
CA ARG A 24 14.95 2.48 10.31
C ARG A 24 15.83 2.06 9.16
N ARG A 25 17.09 2.46 9.22
CA ARG A 25 18.17 1.95 8.36
C ARG A 25 18.44 0.46 8.57
N MET A 26 17.79 -0.19 9.54
CA MET A 26 18.02 -1.57 9.91
C MET A 26 17.02 -2.49 9.21
N LYS A 27 17.48 -3.68 8.88
CA LYS A 27 16.61 -4.77 8.46
C LYS A 27 15.60 -5.05 9.58
N SER A 28 14.35 -5.31 9.22
CA SER A 28 13.33 -5.72 10.17
C SER A 28 13.56 -7.19 10.53
N GLU A 29 14.56 -7.48 11.35
CA GLU A 29 14.98 -8.84 11.71
C GLU A 29 13.91 -9.62 12.49
N PHE A 30 12.92 -8.91 13.03
CA PHE A 30 11.86 -9.48 13.85
C PHE A 30 10.60 -9.86 13.05
N ASP A 31 10.54 -9.57 11.75
CA ASP A 31 9.38 -9.93 10.94
C ASP A 31 9.56 -11.32 10.33
N GLU A 32 8.79 -12.30 10.82
CA GLU A 32 8.85 -13.68 10.34
C GLU A 32 8.51 -13.81 8.86
N THR A 33 7.60 -12.95 8.34
CA THR A 33 7.28 -12.97 6.91
C THR A 33 8.50 -12.57 6.08
N ILE A 34 9.28 -11.57 6.54
CA ILE A 34 10.54 -11.18 5.88
C ILE A 34 11.54 -12.33 5.90
N LYS A 35 11.70 -13.01 7.04
CA LYS A 35 12.59 -14.18 7.16
C LYS A 35 12.16 -15.30 6.22
N GLN A 36 10.87 -15.63 6.21
CA GLN A 36 10.32 -16.66 5.33
C GLN A 36 10.55 -16.30 3.85
N ILE A 37 10.19 -15.10 3.43
CA ILE A 37 10.38 -14.65 2.05
C ILE A 37 11.85 -14.68 1.66
N THR A 38 12.76 -14.24 2.57
CA THR A 38 14.21 -14.22 2.30
C THR A 38 14.77 -15.63 2.05
N LEU A 39 14.27 -16.66 2.75
CA LEU A 39 14.66 -18.04 2.51
C LEU A 39 14.28 -18.48 1.09
N PHE A 40 13.07 -18.15 0.64
CA PHE A 40 12.62 -18.47 -0.72
C PHE A 40 13.31 -17.61 -1.78
N HIS A 41 13.55 -16.34 -1.47
CA HIS A 41 14.23 -15.42 -2.39
C HIS A 41 15.66 -15.88 -2.74
N ARG A 42 16.36 -16.53 -1.82
CA ARG A 42 17.70 -17.09 -2.03
C ARG A 42 17.70 -18.41 -2.79
N ASN A 43 16.54 -19.04 -2.91
CA ASN A 43 16.40 -20.31 -3.65
C ASN A 43 15.86 -20.02 -5.05
N VAL A 44 16.71 -20.17 -6.05
CA VAL A 44 16.42 -19.87 -7.47
C VAL A 44 15.23 -20.66 -8.02
N ASP A 45 14.97 -21.87 -7.49
CA ASP A 45 13.89 -22.75 -7.96
C ASP A 45 12.56 -22.49 -7.26
N ALA A 46 12.56 -21.68 -6.21
CA ALA A 46 11.35 -21.41 -5.45
C ALA A 46 10.43 -20.44 -6.19
N LYS A 47 9.22 -20.88 -6.50
CA LYS A 47 8.17 -20.06 -7.10
C LYS A 47 7.30 -19.47 -6.00
N TYR A 48 7.49 -18.19 -5.73
CA TYR A 48 6.68 -17.45 -4.75
C TYR A 48 6.26 -16.08 -5.28
N ARG A 49 5.32 -15.43 -4.60
CA ARG A 49 4.89 -14.05 -4.83
C ARG A 49 4.46 -13.41 -3.52
N ILE A 50 4.80 -12.15 -3.32
CA ILE A 50 4.31 -11.34 -2.20
C ILE A 50 2.97 -10.73 -2.61
N VAL A 51 1.97 -10.76 -1.72
CA VAL A 51 0.64 -10.19 -1.95
C VAL A 51 0.45 -9.01 -1.00
N LEU A 52 0.52 -7.80 -1.54
CA LEU A 52 0.37 -6.56 -0.79
C LEU A 52 -1.09 -6.11 -0.85
N LEU A 53 -1.79 -6.16 0.27
CA LEU A 53 -3.18 -5.72 0.37
C LEU A 53 -3.28 -4.23 0.66
N GLY A 54 -2.32 -3.66 1.40
CA GLY A 54 -2.28 -2.25 1.75
C GLY A 54 -1.61 -1.37 0.68
N TYR A 55 -1.88 -0.08 0.78
CA TYR A 55 -1.23 0.95 -0.02
C TYR A 55 0.24 1.09 0.39
N SER A 56 1.14 0.74 -0.53
CA SER A 56 2.59 0.63 -0.28
C SER A 56 3.40 1.28 -1.41
N PRO A 57 3.41 2.61 -1.50
CA PRO A 57 4.06 3.33 -2.61
C PRO A 57 5.58 3.15 -2.64
N ASN A 58 6.22 2.86 -1.49
CA ASN A 58 7.67 2.71 -1.38
C ASN A 58 8.11 1.24 -1.24
N PHE A 59 7.29 0.29 -1.67
CA PHE A 59 7.55 -1.13 -1.48
C PHE A 59 8.88 -1.61 -2.07
N ARG A 60 9.29 -1.10 -3.23
CA ARG A 60 10.53 -1.54 -3.90
C ARG A 60 11.77 -1.12 -3.11
N HIS A 61 11.77 0.07 -2.52
CA HIS A 61 12.79 0.51 -1.57
C HIS A 61 12.85 -0.37 -0.34
N PHE A 62 11.69 -0.63 0.25
CA PHE A 62 11.61 -1.53 1.39
C PHE A 62 12.15 -2.92 1.05
N SER A 63 11.71 -3.52 -0.02
CA SER A 63 12.15 -4.86 -0.41
C SER A 63 13.65 -4.92 -0.65
N HIS A 64 14.22 -3.86 -1.24
CA HIS A 64 15.68 -3.73 -1.42
C HIS A 64 16.40 -3.69 -0.05
N ARG A 65 15.94 -2.86 0.87
CA ARG A 65 16.51 -2.75 2.21
C ARG A 65 16.44 -4.05 3.00
N GLN A 66 15.36 -4.80 2.86
CA GLN A 66 15.19 -6.10 3.50
C GLN A 66 15.96 -7.24 2.83
N GLY A 67 16.70 -6.96 1.77
CA GLY A 67 17.43 -7.97 1.01
C GLY A 67 16.54 -8.85 0.12
N MET A 68 15.37 -8.37 -0.22
CA MET A 68 14.38 -9.03 -1.07
C MET A 68 14.20 -8.31 -2.41
N TYR A 69 15.22 -7.58 -2.87
CA TYR A 69 15.16 -6.84 -4.12
C TYR A 69 14.75 -7.73 -5.29
N ARG A 70 13.84 -7.23 -6.13
CA ARG A 70 13.22 -7.96 -7.26
C ARG A 70 12.35 -9.16 -6.85
N SER A 71 11.96 -9.29 -5.59
CA SER A 71 10.93 -10.27 -5.23
C SER A 71 9.68 -10.03 -6.07
N PRO A 72 9.10 -11.08 -6.68
CA PRO A 72 7.86 -10.96 -7.39
C PRO A 72 6.73 -10.62 -6.41
N TYR A 73 5.94 -9.62 -6.74
CA TYR A 73 4.81 -9.20 -5.91
C TYR A 73 3.56 -8.91 -6.76
N TRP A 74 2.44 -8.86 -6.10
CA TRP A 74 1.19 -8.31 -6.57
C TRP A 74 0.70 -7.30 -5.53
N SER A 75 0.22 -6.16 -5.96
CA SER A 75 -0.30 -5.11 -5.10
C SER A 75 -1.76 -4.84 -5.44
N CYS A 76 -2.61 -4.88 -4.42
CA CYS A 76 -4.03 -4.57 -4.56
C CYS A 76 -4.23 -3.15 -5.09
N PHE A 77 -3.49 -2.17 -4.56
CA PHE A 77 -3.60 -0.78 -5.00
C PHE A 77 -3.02 -0.54 -6.40
N ASP A 78 -1.98 -1.29 -6.80
CA ASP A 78 -1.51 -1.26 -8.20
C ASP A 78 -2.59 -1.81 -9.15
N ALA A 79 -3.27 -2.88 -8.75
CA ALA A 79 -4.38 -3.45 -9.54
C ALA A 79 -5.55 -2.48 -9.62
N ILE A 80 -5.96 -1.87 -8.51
CA ILE A 80 -7.01 -0.84 -8.45
C ILE A 80 -6.68 0.33 -9.38
N ALA A 81 -5.48 0.89 -9.24
CA ALA A 81 -5.05 2.07 -9.99
C ALA A 81 -4.52 1.74 -11.40
N GLN A 82 -4.51 0.45 -11.79
CA GLN A 82 -4.01 -0.03 -13.08
C GLN A 82 -2.58 0.40 -13.38
N ILE A 83 -1.71 0.38 -12.37
CA ILE A 83 -0.32 0.78 -12.50
C ILE A 83 0.44 -0.25 -13.33
N LYS A 84 1.12 0.23 -14.38
CA LYS A 84 1.91 -0.59 -15.31
C LYS A 84 3.41 -0.45 -15.11
N ARG A 85 3.84 0.66 -14.51
CA ARG A 85 5.27 0.89 -14.21
C ARG A 85 5.75 -0.13 -13.19
N THR A 86 6.89 -0.75 -13.47
CA THR A 86 7.50 -1.76 -12.60
C THR A 86 8.85 -1.34 -12.04
N LYS A 87 9.49 -0.33 -12.66
CA LYS A 87 10.84 0.11 -12.31
C LYS A 87 10.78 1.37 -11.46
N MET A 88 11.64 1.42 -10.46
CA MET A 88 11.91 2.64 -9.71
C MET A 88 12.44 3.73 -10.64
N ALA A 89 12.09 4.98 -10.34
CA ALA A 89 12.55 6.15 -11.07
C ALA A 89 13.08 7.18 -10.08
N VAL A 90 14.15 7.86 -10.49
CA VAL A 90 14.65 9.02 -9.75
C VAL A 90 13.72 10.20 -10.02
N LEU A 91 13.29 10.84 -8.95
CA LEU A 91 12.49 12.06 -8.99
C LEU A 91 13.18 13.12 -8.14
N SER A 92 13.45 14.28 -8.73
CA SER A 92 13.93 15.43 -7.99
C SER A 92 12.78 16.36 -7.64
N TYR A 93 12.86 17.06 -6.51
CA TYR A 93 11.90 18.12 -6.23
C TYR A 93 11.96 19.25 -7.27
N HIS A 94 13.04 19.40 -8.03
CA HIS A 94 13.16 20.32 -9.17
C HIS A 94 12.30 19.90 -10.38
N ASP A 95 11.95 18.62 -10.49
CA ASP A 95 11.08 18.12 -11.57
C ASP A 95 9.60 18.46 -11.32
N ILE A 96 9.30 18.99 -10.14
CA ILE A 96 7.95 19.38 -9.73
C ILE A 96 7.69 20.82 -10.22
N LYS A 97 6.48 21.06 -10.70
CA LYS A 97 6.08 22.41 -11.12
C LYS A 97 5.83 23.29 -9.90
N TRP A 98 6.72 24.23 -9.69
CA TRP A 98 6.61 25.27 -8.67
C TRP A 98 6.12 26.59 -9.28
N PRO A 99 5.46 27.45 -8.49
CA PRO A 99 5.22 28.85 -8.90
C PRO A 99 6.55 29.58 -9.18
N GLU A 100 6.53 30.50 -10.10
CA GLU A 100 7.67 31.40 -10.37
C GLU A 100 7.99 32.22 -9.11
N GLY A 101 9.27 32.28 -8.72
CA GLY A 101 9.70 33.01 -7.51
C GLY A 101 9.62 32.20 -6.21
N VAL A 102 9.42 30.89 -6.27
CA VAL A 102 9.55 30.03 -5.09
C VAL A 102 11.00 29.98 -4.61
N GLU A 103 11.19 30.18 -3.32
CA GLU A 103 12.47 30.05 -2.61
C GLU A 103 12.51 28.74 -1.82
N PHE A 104 13.67 28.06 -1.80
CA PHE A 104 13.84 26.79 -1.09
C PHE A 104 14.75 26.95 0.13
N VAL A 105 14.27 26.53 1.28
CA VAL A 105 15.02 26.43 2.54
C VAL A 105 15.29 24.97 2.83
N TYR A 106 16.56 24.61 2.93
CA TYR A 106 17.00 23.22 3.11
C TYR A 106 17.21 22.89 4.57
N SER A 107 16.73 21.74 4.97
CA SER A 107 17.05 21.09 6.24
C SER A 107 17.57 19.67 5.98
N PRO A 108 18.19 18.99 6.98
CA PRO A 108 18.68 17.63 6.77
C PRO A 108 17.61 16.60 6.42
N PHE A 109 16.34 16.91 6.67
CA PHE A 109 15.23 15.93 6.56
C PHE A 109 14.13 16.38 5.61
N SER A 110 14.06 17.65 5.25
CA SER A 110 13.01 18.21 4.41
C SER A 110 13.47 19.47 3.70
N ILE A 111 12.75 19.84 2.64
CA ILE A 111 12.87 21.13 2.01
C ILE A 111 11.56 21.88 2.25
N VAL A 112 11.66 23.11 2.71
CA VAL A 112 10.53 24.04 2.81
C VAL A 112 10.57 24.97 1.61
N ALA A 113 9.50 24.96 0.82
CA ALA A 113 9.28 25.91 -0.26
C ALA A 113 8.53 27.13 0.26
N LEU A 114 9.09 28.31 0.08
CA LEU A 114 8.48 29.58 0.42
C LEU A 114 8.00 30.27 -0.85
N TYR A 115 6.82 30.85 -0.81
CA TYR A 115 6.27 31.69 -1.87
C TYR A 115 5.73 32.97 -1.27
N ASN A 116 6.22 34.12 -1.74
CA ASN A 116 5.93 35.44 -1.16
C ASN A 116 6.21 35.51 0.35
N GLY A 117 7.30 34.87 0.82
CA GLY A 117 7.70 34.82 2.23
C GLY A 117 6.83 33.94 3.11
N GLN A 118 5.85 33.23 2.58
CA GLN A 118 5.01 32.30 3.31
C GLN A 118 5.35 30.85 2.95
N LYS A 119 5.14 29.92 3.91
CA LYS A 119 5.28 28.49 3.66
C LYS A 119 4.24 28.03 2.63
N TYR A 120 4.72 27.63 1.45
CA TYR A 120 3.93 27.14 0.36
C TYR A 120 3.87 25.62 0.31
N ALA A 121 5.03 24.96 0.54
CA ALA A 121 5.08 23.51 0.60
C ALA A 121 6.20 23.01 1.53
N GLN A 122 6.10 21.75 1.90
CA GLN A 122 7.16 21.00 2.56
C GLN A 122 7.36 19.69 1.84
N VAL A 123 8.61 19.40 1.46
CA VAL A 123 8.99 18.16 0.77
C VAL A 123 9.72 17.26 1.75
N GLU A 124 9.25 16.05 1.92
CA GLU A 124 9.91 14.98 2.68
C GLU A 124 10.52 13.97 1.73
N PHE A 125 11.69 13.46 2.06
CA PHE A 125 12.47 12.58 1.21
C PHE A 125 12.60 11.18 1.80
N GLY A 126 12.63 10.19 0.93
CA GLY A 126 13.08 8.84 1.25
C GLY A 126 14.60 8.77 1.38
N GLU A 127 15.11 7.61 1.77
CA GLU A 127 16.56 7.36 1.93
C GLU A 127 17.33 7.46 0.61
N ASP A 128 16.65 7.28 -0.50
CA ASP A 128 17.20 7.40 -1.86
C ASP A 128 17.25 8.84 -2.38
N GLY A 129 16.74 9.80 -1.58
CA GLY A 129 16.64 11.20 -1.95
C GLY A 129 15.44 11.55 -2.85
N ASN A 130 14.57 10.60 -3.16
CA ASN A 130 13.32 10.89 -3.86
C ASN A 130 12.29 11.54 -2.89
N PRO A 131 11.51 12.53 -3.34
CA PRO A 131 10.34 12.98 -2.60
C PRO A 131 9.39 11.80 -2.34
N ILE A 132 8.93 11.65 -1.10
CA ILE A 132 7.92 10.66 -0.72
C ILE A 132 6.60 11.33 -0.35
N ILE A 133 6.67 12.50 0.28
CA ILE A 133 5.51 13.30 0.68
C ILE A 133 5.76 14.75 0.32
N ILE A 134 4.75 15.40 -0.23
CA ILE A 134 4.73 16.87 -0.39
C ILE A 134 3.44 17.40 0.19
N ASP A 135 3.60 18.18 1.26
CA ASP A 135 2.54 18.92 1.89
C ASP A 135 2.45 20.32 1.26
N MET A 136 1.28 20.70 0.78
CA MET A 136 0.97 22.01 0.25
C MET A 136 0.19 22.81 1.29
N TYR A 137 0.47 24.11 1.37
CA TYR A 137 -0.12 25.01 2.36
C TYR A 137 -0.80 26.20 1.69
N GLU A 138 -1.96 26.57 2.21
CA GLU A 138 -2.68 27.81 1.90
C GLU A 138 -3.01 28.49 3.23
N GLU A 139 -2.74 29.79 3.34
CA GLU A 139 -2.99 30.57 4.57
C GLU A 139 -2.41 29.95 5.85
N GLY A 140 -1.24 29.29 5.72
CA GLY A 140 -0.56 28.63 6.83
C GLY A 140 -1.13 27.28 7.25
N GLN A 141 -2.19 26.81 6.62
CA GLN A 141 -2.80 25.50 6.88
C GLN A 141 -2.51 24.54 5.73
N ILE A 142 -2.36 23.26 6.07
CA ILE A 142 -2.25 22.22 5.05
C ILE A 142 -3.56 22.12 4.26
N CYS A 143 -3.46 22.25 2.93
CA CYS A 143 -4.60 22.09 2.02
C CYS A 143 -4.54 20.80 1.22
N ARG A 144 -3.32 20.26 0.98
CA ARG A 144 -3.11 19.05 0.20
C ARG A 144 -1.85 18.32 0.67
N ARG A 145 -1.91 16.96 0.67
CA ARG A 145 -0.74 16.08 0.81
C ARG A 145 -0.68 15.15 -0.38
N ASN A 146 0.46 15.14 -1.07
CA ASN A 146 0.73 14.22 -2.17
C ASN A 146 1.70 13.14 -1.71
N TYR A 147 1.36 11.88 -1.96
CA TYR A 147 2.25 10.73 -1.78
C TYR A 147 2.86 10.34 -3.13
N TYR A 148 4.16 10.27 -3.15
CA TYR A 148 4.91 9.84 -4.32
C TYR A 148 5.26 8.37 -4.22
N ASP A 149 5.08 7.67 -5.32
CA ASP A 149 5.51 6.29 -5.49
C ASP A 149 6.99 6.26 -5.88
N ASP A 150 7.73 5.26 -5.43
CA ASP A 150 9.15 5.08 -5.77
C ASP A 150 9.39 4.83 -7.27
N ARG A 151 8.34 4.73 -8.07
CA ARG A 151 8.34 4.71 -9.55
C ARG A 151 8.21 6.10 -10.17
N GLY A 152 8.22 7.19 -9.37
CA GLY A 152 8.34 8.57 -9.83
C GLY A 152 7.02 9.23 -10.28
N PHE A 153 5.90 8.93 -9.64
CA PHE A 153 4.62 9.61 -9.88
C PHE A 153 3.83 9.79 -8.57
N VAL A 154 2.87 10.71 -8.57
CA VAL A 154 1.95 10.89 -7.43
C VAL A 154 0.93 9.75 -7.47
N SER A 155 0.93 8.90 -6.47
CA SER A 155 0.05 7.73 -6.39
C SER A 155 -1.15 7.92 -5.47
N SER A 156 -1.10 8.92 -4.57
CA SER A 156 -2.24 9.29 -3.73
C SER A 156 -2.19 10.77 -3.36
N THR A 157 -3.35 11.35 -3.14
CA THR A 157 -3.49 12.74 -2.68
C THR A 157 -4.55 12.82 -1.58
N ILE A 158 -4.21 13.45 -0.47
CA ILE A 158 -5.17 13.82 0.57
C ILE A 158 -5.53 15.29 0.41
N ILE A 159 -6.81 15.59 0.43
CA ILE A 159 -7.34 16.96 0.45
C ILE A 159 -7.81 17.30 1.84
N TYR A 160 -7.40 18.46 2.30
CA TYR A 160 -7.78 19.03 3.59
C TYR A 160 -8.67 20.25 3.38
N GLU A 161 -9.60 20.43 4.29
CA GLU A 161 -10.48 21.61 4.38
C GLU A 161 -10.52 22.05 5.84
N ASN A 162 -10.15 23.30 6.10
CA ASN A 162 -10.02 23.86 7.46
C ASN A 162 -9.10 23.01 8.37
N GLY A 163 -7.98 22.50 7.81
CA GLY A 163 -7.01 21.68 8.54
C GLY A 163 -7.45 20.24 8.81
N GLN A 164 -8.66 19.84 8.40
CA GLN A 164 -9.17 18.48 8.56
C GLN A 164 -9.16 17.74 7.24
N MET A 165 -8.81 16.45 7.27
CA MET A 165 -8.87 15.58 6.10
C MET A 165 -10.33 15.49 5.61
N LYS A 166 -10.53 15.80 4.33
CA LYS A 166 -11.83 15.70 3.66
C LYS A 166 -11.99 14.37 2.94
N TYR A 167 -11.00 14.02 2.11
CA TYR A 167 -10.94 12.75 1.41
C TYR A 167 -9.50 12.42 1.00
N GLN A 168 -9.29 11.15 0.66
CA GLN A 168 -8.06 10.66 0.03
C GLN A 168 -8.39 10.06 -1.32
N ASP A 169 -7.66 10.50 -2.34
CA ASP A 169 -7.71 9.96 -3.69
C ASP A 169 -6.52 9.02 -3.92
N TYR A 170 -6.77 7.83 -4.48
CA TYR A 170 -5.76 6.96 -5.05
C TYR A 170 -5.73 7.15 -6.56
N LEU A 171 -4.54 7.41 -7.10
CA LEU A 171 -4.36 7.95 -8.44
C LEU A 171 -3.75 6.90 -9.38
N MET A 172 -4.15 6.99 -10.65
CA MET A 172 -3.45 6.33 -11.76
C MET A 172 -2.15 7.08 -12.08
N GLU A 173 -1.28 6.48 -12.90
CA GLU A 173 0.02 7.07 -13.30
C GLU A 173 -0.09 8.44 -13.98
N ASN A 174 -1.25 8.77 -14.56
CA ASN A 174 -1.56 10.05 -15.18
C ASN A 174 -2.16 11.08 -14.23
N THR A 175 -2.09 10.82 -12.91
CA THR A 175 -2.62 11.67 -11.83
C THR A 175 -4.15 11.80 -11.77
N ILE A 176 -4.89 11.02 -12.57
CA ILE A 176 -6.34 10.98 -12.48
C ILE A 176 -6.75 10.06 -11.33
N TRP A 177 -7.70 10.48 -10.52
CA TRP A 177 -8.16 9.67 -9.40
C TRP A 177 -8.93 8.42 -9.89
N LYS A 178 -8.70 7.32 -9.21
CA LYS A 178 -9.35 6.04 -9.46
C LYS A 178 -10.33 5.68 -8.37
N LEU A 179 -9.89 5.76 -7.12
CA LEU A 179 -10.70 5.65 -5.93
C LEU A 179 -10.61 6.91 -5.10
N ARG A 180 -11.73 7.26 -4.46
CA ARG A 180 -11.82 8.30 -3.44
C ARG A 180 -12.38 7.71 -2.17
N VAL A 181 -11.67 7.89 -1.06
CA VAL A 181 -12.11 7.51 0.29
C VAL A 181 -12.50 8.76 1.04
N ASN A 182 -13.76 8.87 1.46
CA ASN A 182 -14.25 10.01 2.24
C ASN A 182 -13.81 9.86 3.71
N ALA A 183 -13.30 10.94 4.30
CA ALA A 183 -12.84 10.90 5.69
C ALA A 183 -13.99 10.90 6.71
N SER A 184 -15.17 11.41 6.33
CA SER A 184 -16.30 11.54 7.23
C SER A 184 -16.94 10.21 7.63
N ASP A 185 -17.01 9.26 6.70
CA ASP A 185 -17.73 8.01 6.87
C ASP A 185 -16.97 6.77 6.37
N GLY A 186 -15.80 6.97 5.76
CA GLY A 186 -15.00 5.88 5.17
C GLY A 186 -15.55 5.31 3.87
N SER A 187 -16.64 5.86 3.35
CA SER A 187 -17.21 5.42 2.07
C SER A 187 -16.23 5.62 0.91
N VAL A 188 -16.32 4.75 -0.08
CA VAL A 188 -15.42 4.74 -1.22
C VAL A 188 -16.18 4.95 -2.52
N MET A 189 -15.69 5.87 -3.34
CA MET A 189 -16.20 6.12 -4.68
C MET A 189 -15.18 5.65 -5.72
N VAL A 190 -15.67 4.99 -6.77
CA VAL A 190 -14.89 4.66 -7.97
C VAL A 190 -15.12 5.73 -9.02
N ASN A 191 -14.06 6.18 -9.70
CA ASN A 191 -14.21 7.14 -10.78
C ASN A 191 -14.98 6.50 -11.96
N PRO A 192 -16.19 6.98 -12.28
CA PRO A 192 -17.03 6.37 -13.30
C PRO A 192 -16.44 6.49 -14.72
N SER A 193 -15.55 7.47 -14.96
CA SER A 193 -14.89 7.64 -16.26
C SER A 193 -13.70 6.70 -16.45
N TYR A 194 -13.25 6.02 -15.40
CA TYR A 194 -12.08 5.14 -15.42
C TYR A 194 -12.37 3.84 -14.67
N PRO A 195 -13.26 2.99 -15.19
CA PRO A 195 -13.56 1.70 -14.58
C PRO A 195 -12.31 0.80 -14.58
N MET A 196 -12.32 -0.23 -13.74
CA MET A 196 -11.30 -1.26 -13.78
C MET A 196 -11.63 -2.26 -14.90
N TYR A 197 -10.66 -2.53 -15.79
CA TYR A 197 -10.84 -3.48 -16.89
C TYR A 197 -10.19 -4.82 -16.57
N ASP A 198 -10.84 -5.90 -16.96
CA ASP A 198 -10.24 -7.22 -17.02
C ASP A 198 -9.18 -7.24 -18.12
N THR A 199 -7.97 -7.71 -17.79
CA THR A 199 -6.87 -7.84 -18.76
C THR A 199 -7.13 -8.88 -19.84
N LYS A 200 -8.03 -9.85 -19.61
CA LYS A 200 -8.36 -10.92 -20.56
C LYS A 200 -9.50 -10.55 -21.51
N THR A 201 -10.51 -9.88 -21.00
CA THR A 201 -11.70 -9.52 -21.78
C THR A 201 -11.77 -8.04 -22.12
N GLY A 202 -11.03 -7.20 -21.43
CA GLY A 202 -11.07 -5.75 -21.56
C GLY A 202 -12.32 -5.08 -20.97
N GLU A 203 -13.22 -5.87 -20.35
CA GLU A 203 -14.54 -5.39 -19.94
C GLU A 203 -14.83 -5.44 -18.44
N LYS A 204 -13.89 -5.96 -17.63
CA LYS A 204 -14.16 -6.06 -16.21
C LYS A 204 -14.12 -4.69 -15.54
N GLN A 205 -15.19 -4.38 -14.86
CA GLN A 205 -15.38 -3.17 -14.07
C GLN A 205 -15.54 -3.55 -12.61
N PHE A 206 -15.34 -2.60 -11.70
CA PHE A 206 -15.82 -2.76 -10.34
C PHE A 206 -17.32 -3.10 -10.35
N CYS A 207 -17.73 -4.00 -9.46
CA CYS A 207 -19.14 -4.39 -9.34
C CYS A 207 -20.02 -3.20 -8.97
N LYS A 208 -19.45 -2.23 -8.24
CA LYS A 208 -20.15 -1.03 -7.79
C LYS A 208 -19.33 0.23 -8.09
N LEU A 209 -19.98 1.37 -8.19
CA LEU A 209 -19.32 2.69 -8.24
C LEU A 209 -19.17 3.32 -6.84
N SER A 210 -19.80 2.73 -5.83
CA SER A 210 -19.72 3.17 -4.43
C SER A 210 -19.70 1.96 -3.51
N TYR A 211 -18.87 2.02 -2.47
CA TYR A 211 -18.69 1.00 -1.44
C TYR A 211 -18.78 1.65 -0.07
N ASP A 212 -19.21 0.89 0.93
CA ASP A 212 -19.33 1.37 2.31
C ASP A 212 -17.96 1.49 2.98
N SER A 213 -16.95 0.75 2.48
CA SER A 213 -15.59 0.78 3.04
C SER A 213 -14.53 0.39 2.02
N LEU A 214 -13.29 0.72 2.32
CA LEU A 214 -12.12 0.26 1.57
C LEU A 214 -11.91 -1.27 1.71
N ASP A 215 -12.35 -1.86 2.82
CA ASP A 215 -12.30 -3.31 3.04
C ASP A 215 -13.08 -4.06 1.93
N GLU A 216 -14.27 -3.57 1.56
CA GLU A 216 -15.07 -4.18 0.48
C GLU A 216 -14.36 -4.12 -0.88
N VAL A 217 -13.75 -2.98 -1.20
CA VAL A 217 -12.99 -2.82 -2.46
C VAL A 217 -11.81 -3.78 -2.50
N ILE A 218 -11.04 -3.86 -1.40
CA ILE A 218 -9.89 -4.77 -1.31
C ILE A 218 -10.35 -6.22 -1.44
N GLN A 219 -11.46 -6.59 -0.79
CA GLN A 219 -12.02 -7.94 -0.86
C GLN A 219 -12.42 -8.30 -2.31
N GLU A 220 -13.06 -7.39 -3.04
CA GLU A 220 -13.43 -7.60 -4.44
C GLU A 220 -12.20 -7.82 -5.33
N VAL A 221 -11.22 -6.91 -5.25
CA VAL A 221 -10.00 -6.96 -6.07
C VAL A 221 -9.14 -8.19 -5.71
N LEU A 222 -9.09 -8.54 -4.43
CA LEU A 222 -8.40 -9.74 -3.97
C LEU A 222 -9.09 -11.03 -4.45
N SER A 223 -10.43 -11.06 -4.44
CA SER A 223 -11.21 -12.20 -4.98
C SER A 223 -10.86 -12.46 -6.44
N ASP A 224 -10.74 -11.41 -7.23
CA ASP A 224 -10.35 -11.53 -8.63
C ASP A 224 -8.94 -12.12 -8.77
N PHE A 225 -7.99 -11.61 -8.01
CA PHE A 225 -6.63 -12.14 -7.99
C PHE A 225 -6.59 -13.62 -7.57
N VAL A 226 -7.30 -13.99 -6.50
CA VAL A 226 -7.33 -15.37 -5.99
C VAL A 226 -7.96 -16.32 -7.00
N ASN A 227 -9.00 -15.90 -7.72
CA ASN A 227 -9.62 -16.69 -8.78
C ASN A 227 -8.68 -17.00 -9.96
N GLU A 228 -7.66 -16.17 -10.17
CA GLU A 228 -6.61 -16.43 -11.17
C GLU A 228 -5.52 -17.39 -10.68
N THR A 229 -5.46 -17.68 -9.37
CA THR A 229 -4.46 -18.59 -8.79
C THR A 229 -4.88 -20.06 -8.92
N GLY A 230 -3.89 -20.95 -8.85
CA GLY A 230 -4.16 -22.40 -8.90
C GLY A 230 -4.76 -22.92 -7.59
N VAL A 231 -5.67 -23.88 -7.67
CA VAL A 231 -6.29 -24.54 -6.48
C VAL A 231 -5.24 -25.17 -5.55
N LYS A 232 -4.09 -25.61 -6.10
CA LYS A 232 -2.98 -26.21 -5.33
C LYS A 232 -2.00 -25.19 -4.75
N ASP A 233 -2.23 -23.90 -5.01
CA ASP A 233 -1.37 -22.84 -4.51
C ASP A 233 -1.60 -22.62 -3.01
N THR A 234 -0.54 -22.24 -2.29
CA THR A 234 -0.56 -22.10 -0.85
C THR A 234 -0.36 -20.64 -0.46
N PHE A 235 -1.21 -20.15 0.43
CA PHE A 235 -1.14 -18.80 0.99
C PHE A 235 -0.57 -18.85 2.40
N PHE A 236 0.52 -18.13 2.63
CA PHE A 236 1.10 -17.84 3.94
C PHE A 236 0.60 -16.50 4.40
N VAL A 237 -0.28 -16.49 5.38
CA VAL A 237 -1.00 -15.28 5.81
C VAL A 237 -0.56 -14.88 7.20
N ALA A 238 0.05 -13.72 7.33
CA ALA A 238 0.30 -13.11 8.64
C ALA A 238 -1.05 -12.78 9.29
N VAL A 239 -1.27 -13.26 10.50
CA VAL A 239 -2.52 -12.99 11.22
C VAL A 239 -2.57 -11.53 11.63
N HIS A 240 -3.59 -10.81 11.16
CA HIS A 240 -3.82 -9.40 11.43
C HIS A 240 -5.32 -9.10 11.39
N SER A 241 -5.78 -8.13 12.20
CA SER A 241 -7.20 -7.78 12.27
C SER A 241 -7.80 -7.35 10.93
N LEU A 242 -7.04 -6.63 10.11
CA LEU A 242 -7.46 -6.23 8.76
C LEU A 242 -7.57 -7.43 7.82
N HIS A 243 -6.63 -8.39 7.90
CA HIS A 243 -6.68 -9.61 7.07
C HIS A 243 -7.94 -10.42 7.37
N MET A 244 -8.34 -10.50 8.64
CA MET A 244 -9.53 -11.25 9.03
C MET A 244 -10.81 -10.69 8.41
N LYS A 245 -10.84 -9.39 8.09
CA LYS A 245 -12.00 -8.75 7.45
C LYS A 245 -12.12 -9.10 5.96
N VAL A 246 -11.01 -9.21 5.24
CA VAL A 246 -11.02 -9.29 3.77
C VAL A 246 -10.65 -10.66 3.21
N LEU A 247 -9.90 -11.49 3.95
CA LEU A 247 -9.39 -12.76 3.44
C LEU A 247 -10.35 -13.94 3.65
N GLY A 248 -11.14 -13.95 4.73
CA GLY A 248 -11.83 -15.12 5.24
C GLY A 248 -12.54 -15.99 4.21
N ASP A 249 -13.48 -15.38 3.48
CA ASP A 249 -14.25 -16.11 2.47
C ASP A 249 -13.49 -16.26 1.14
N VAL A 250 -12.59 -15.32 0.83
CA VAL A 250 -11.87 -15.27 -0.45
C VAL A 250 -10.90 -16.44 -0.61
N ILE A 251 -10.21 -16.83 0.47
CA ILE A 251 -9.20 -17.91 0.45
C ILE A 251 -9.69 -19.22 1.07
N ARG A 252 -10.99 -19.33 1.39
CA ARG A 252 -11.57 -20.49 2.10
C ARG A 252 -11.26 -21.84 1.43
N GLU A 253 -11.26 -21.86 0.09
CA GLU A 253 -11.02 -23.09 -0.70
C GLU A 253 -9.56 -23.27 -1.10
N ARG A 254 -8.66 -22.47 -0.52
CA ARG A 254 -7.21 -22.53 -0.79
C ARG A 254 -6.48 -23.18 0.36
N LYS A 255 -5.27 -23.65 0.09
CA LYS A 255 -4.35 -24.06 1.15
C LYS A 255 -3.83 -22.83 1.87
N VAL A 256 -4.08 -22.72 3.16
CA VAL A 256 -3.70 -21.56 3.97
C VAL A 256 -2.85 -21.99 5.14
N VAL A 257 -1.73 -21.30 5.32
CA VAL A 257 -0.85 -21.39 6.47
C VAL A 257 -0.91 -20.05 7.19
N TYR A 258 -1.47 -20.02 8.39
CA TYR A 258 -1.50 -18.81 9.21
C TYR A 258 -0.21 -18.70 10.03
N THR A 259 0.41 -17.51 9.99
CA THR A 259 1.60 -17.19 10.78
C THR A 259 1.24 -16.15 11.83
N PHE A 260 1.59 -16.46 13.08
CA PHE A 260 1.34 -15.60 14.21
C PHE A 260 2.64 -14.93 14.63
N PHE A 261 2.56 -13.61 14.86
CA PHE A 261 3.68 -12.82 15.38
C PHE A 261 3.33 -12.36 16.79
N GLU A 262 4.10 -12.82 17.75
CA GLU A 262 3.87 -12.63 19.18
C GLU A 262 3.67 -11.15 19.57
N GLU A 263 4.40 -10.24 18.94
CA GLU A 263 4.32 -8.81 19.24
C GLU A 263 3.14 -8.08 18.55
N ARG A 264 2.49 -8.71 17.57
CA ARG A 264 1.46 -8.05 16.73
C ARG A 264 0.06 -8.59 16.95
N TYR A 265 -0.06 -9.71 17.62
CA TYR A 265 -1.35 -10.36 17.80
C TYR A 265 -1.70 -10.53 19.29
N ASP A 266 -2.84 -9.97 19.67
CA ASP A 266 -3.41 -10.19 21.00
C ASP A 266 -4.08 -11.55 21.05
N TYR A 267 -3.42 -12.54 21.62
CA TYR A 267 -3.92 -13.92 21.76
C TYR A 267 -5.23 -14.01 22.54
N SER A 268 -5.59 -13.00 23.33
CA SER A 268 -6.91 -12.93 23.98
C SER A 268 -8.08 -12.90 22.98
N LYS A 269 -7.80 -12.46 21.74
CA LYS A 269 -8.75 -12.38 20.63
C LYS A 269 -8.79 -13.62 19.75
N ILE A 270 -8.08 -14.70 20.10
CA ILE A 270 -8.01 -15.93 19.29
C ILE A 270 -9.39 -16.54 19.00
N HIS A 271 -10.36 -16.32 19.90
CA HIS A 271 -11.73 -16.77 19.69
C HIS A 271 -12.41 -16.13 18.47
N SER A 272 -12.07 -14.89 18.14
CA SER A 272 -12.63 -14.18 17.01
C SER A 272 -12.15 -14.74 15.66
N ILE A 273 -10.98 -15.39 15.64
CA ILE A 273 -10.40 -16.00 14.43
C ILE A 273 -10.60 -17.51 14.37
N LYS A 274 -11.22 -18.11 15.39
CA LYS A 274 -11.40 -19.57 15.50
C LYS A 274 -12.09 -20.18 14.26
N GLY A 275 -13.01 -19.43 13.64
CA GLY A 275 -13.69 -19.84 12.42
C GLY A 275 -12.74 -20.01 11.24
N TYR A 276 -11.78 -19.08 11.08
CA TYR A 276 -10.77 -19.14 10.02
C TYR A 276 -9.73 -20.21 10.26
N LEU A 277 -9.32 -20.44 11.53
CA LEU A 277 -8.36 -21.48 11.90
C LEU A 277 -8.88 -22.89 11.66
N LYS A 278 -10.20 -23.10 11.72
CA LYS A 278 -10.80 -24.41 11.45
C LYS A 278 -10.64 -24.88 10.00
N SER A 279 -10.43 -23.97 9.06
CA SER A 279 -10.22 -24.26 7.64
C SER A 279 -8.75 -24.37 7.26
N SER A 280 -7.81 -24.09 8.19
CA SER A 280 -6.37 -24.12 7.91
C SER A 280 -5.80 -25.55 8.04
N GLU A 281 -4.90 -25.92 7.12
CA GLU A 281 -4.13 -27.18 7.22
C GLU A 281 -3.00 -27.08 8.28
N TYR A 282 -2.44 -25.89 8.48
CA TYR A 282 -1.29 -25.65 9.36
C TYR A 282 -1.36 -24.30 10.05
N ILE A 283 -0.89 -24.28 11.29
CA ILE A 283 -0.70 -23.07 12.09
C ILE A 283 0.78 -23.07 12.51
N ILE A 284 1.49 -22.00 12.18
CA ILE A 284 2.87 -21.77 12.61
C ILE A 284 2.84 -20.69 13.69
N THR A 285 3.29 -21.02 14.87
CA THR A 285 3.42 -20.10 16.02
C THR A 285 4.87 -19.73 16.24
#